data_bb2ed1740c0c40ef613ad069fe9f11a2
#
_entry.id   bb2ed1740c0c40ef613ad069fe9f11a2
#
_cell.length_a   1.000
_cell.length_b   1.000
_cell.length_c   1.000
_cell.angle_alpha   90.00
_cell.angle_beta   90.00
_cell.angle_gamma   90.00
#
_symmetry.space_group_name_H-M   'P 1'
#
loop_
_entity.id
_entity.type
_entity.pdbx_description
1 polymer ?
#
loop_
_entity_poly.entity_id
_entity_poly.type
_entity_poly.pdbx_seq_one_letter_code
_entity_poly.pdbx_strand_id
1 'polypeptide(L)'
;MERILLYVHFNKCNHISGHVFYQLEQLKLLFSKIIFISNSSLSNEDKCRLREDLGISDLLERDNRGFDFAAWRDGMNWLGFDTLQNSDSLTLMNDTCFGPLWDLASIYQRFEEDSQVDFWGMTNFRKTRYFEEHLQSYFVTFKKSVLKDKAFREFWSQVEDFADVQDVIDHYETKFTKRFLEAGFRYQALLDTRQEEAGELLHPDFSYYKPLKILEAKLPFLKVKALTGNPFLARYLLEELETSSSYPTSLIREHLFYHFGPDLPCLLQDKYLSQATSNYRADQPVLLHIHVTDFPIFQHYQDKLFSLSSQYQYLVTVAQPEMLKQLQTALAHLGDKVQLVLSQASHAWLAMLDQKEILQDYAYIGHLSTHQLVENQAVFDQAMRSDLINMMVYYADTSIEALEQESAVGLVIPDLPRLVRDGLFESEPPRPRLAAIWQEAGLHKSFDFMTPPSLTRVYGGFVWFKYSALASLFQMKSLESLPSSEQELSDVLEHLLVYLAWDSHYDFKIMPLSSLPSLLDWQRKKAELTEQKEKLSQKNLSQKIRNRLSNLLKKK
;
A
#
# COMPACT_ATOMS: atom_id res chain seq x y z
N MET A 1 -14.82 -28.84 23.57
CA MET A 1 -15.69 -27.66 23.60
C MET A 1 -16.12 -27.33 22.18
N GLU A 2 -17.38 -27.06 21.99
CA GLU A 2 -17.95 -26.71 20.68
C GLU A 2 -17.90 -25.19 20.53
N ARG A 3 -16.83 -24.69 19.89
CA ARG A 3 -16.60 -23.28 19.58
C ARG A 3 -16.91 -23.01 18.12
N ILE A 4 -17.74 -22.02 17.85
CA ILE A 4 -18.11 -21.59 16.49
C ILE A 4 -17.48 -20.22 16.22
N LEU A 5 -16.93 -20.05 15.01
CA LEU A 5 -16.41 -18.79 14.48
C LEU A 5 -17.24 -18.34 13.28
N LEU A 6 -17.76 -17.12 13.33
CA LEU A 6 -18.24 -16.39 12.16
C LEU A 6 -17.16 -15.39 11.74
N TYR A 7 -16.49 -15.70 10.64
CA TYR A 7 -15.40 -14.87 10.10
C TYR A 7 -15.89 -14.08 8.90
N VAL A 8 -15.86 -12.75 9.00
CA VAL A 8 -16.28 -11.84 7.92
C VAL A 8 -15.09 -11.32 7.16
N HIS A 9 -15.17 -11.39 5.84
CA HIS A 9 -14.17 -10.91 4.90
C HIS A 9 -14.77 -9.90 3.94
N PHE A 10 -14.00 -8.86 3.63
CA PHE A 10 -14.32 -7.92 2.57
C PHE A 10 -13.06 -7.43 1.84
N ASN A 11 -13.07 -7.51 0.52
CA ASN A 11 -11.99 -6.98 -0.30
C ASN A 11 -12.54 -6.36 -1.59
N LYS A 12 -12.22 -5.09 -1.85
CA LYS A 12 -12.68 -4.36 -3.04
C LYS A 12 -12.22 -5.00 -4.37
N CYS A 13 -11.11 -5.72 -4.35
CA CYS A 13 -10.54 -6.40 -5.52
C CYS A 13 -10.96 -7.88 -5.61
N ASN A 14 -11.93 -8.32 -4.81
CA ASN A 14 -12.40 -9.71 -4.76
C ASN A 14 -11.26 -10.73 -4.56
N HIS A 15 -10.30 -10.42 -3.68
CA HIS A 15 -9.11 -11.23 -3.41
C HIS A 15 -8.99 -11.51 -1.90
N ILE A 16 -8.69 -12.75 -1.53
CA ILE A 16 -8.37 -13.10 -0.15
C ILE A 16 -6.86 -12.96 0.05
N SER A 17 -6.44 -12.02 0.90
CA SER A 17 -5.02 -11.79 1.21
C SER A 17 -4.39 -12.96 1.96
N GLY A 18 -3.09 -13.20 1.75
CA GLY A 18 -2.34 -14.29 2.38
C GLY A 18 -2.44 -14.33 3.91
N HIS A 19 -2.50 -13.18 4.58
CA HIS A 19 -2.66 -13.10 6.03
C HIS A 19 -4.01 -13.64 6.52
N VAL A 20 -5.08 -13.56 5.72
CA VAL A 20 -6.40 -14.13 6.05
C VAL A 20 -6.34 -15.66 6.02
N PHE A 21 -5.70 -16.24 5.01
CA PHE A 21 -5.49 -17.70 4.97
C PHE A 21 -4.67 -18.19 6.15
N TYR A 22 -3.56 -17.52 6.46
CA TYR A 22 -2.75 -17.82 7.64
C TYR A 22 -3.57 -17.73 8.93
N GLN A 23 -4.35 -16.67 9.09
CA GLN A 23 -5.20 -16.45 10.25
C GLN A 23 -6.22 -17.58 10.42
N LEU A 24 -6.91 -17.96 9.35
CA LEU A 24 -7.86 -19.08 9.36
C LEU A 24 -7.17 -20.41 9.68
N GLU A 25 -5.96 -20.64 9.17
CA GLU A 25 -5.17 -21.83 9.48
C GLU A 25 -4.86 -21.94 10.97
N GLN A 26 -4.48 -20.84 11.62
CA GLN A 26 -4.25 -20.82 13.06
C GLN A 26 -5.55 -20.96 13.86
N LEU A 27 -6.63 -20.31 13.42
CA LEU A 27 -7.91 -20.33 14.09
C LEU A 27 -8.61 -21.70 14.02
N LYS A 28 -8.45 -22.46 12.92
CA LYS A 28 -9.08 -23.80 12.80
C LYS A 28 -8.67 -24.78 13.91
N LEU A 29 -7.55 -24.54 14.57
CA LEU A 29 -7.09 -25.35 15.71
C LEU A 29 -7.91 -25.13 16.98
N LEU A 30 -8.63 -24.01 17.08
CA LEU A 30 -9.39 -23.59 18.24
C LEU A 30 -10.91 -23.79 18.07
N PHE A 31 -11.40 -23.78 16.85
CA PHE A 31 -12.82 -23.81 16.55
C PHE A 31 -13.24 -25.16 15.96
N SER A 32 -14.33 -25.70 16.46
CA SER A 32 -14.95 -26.90 15.89
C SER A 32 -15.67 -26.61 14.56
N LYS A 33 -16.09 -25.36 14.36
CA LYS A 33 -16.77 -24.91 13.15
C LYS A 33 -16.40 -23.48 12.82
N ILE A 34 -16.04 -23.25 11.56
CA ILE A 34 -15.79 -21.90 11.01
C ILE A 34 -16.76 -21.68 9.84
N ILE A 35 -17.49 -20.59 9.89
CA ILE A 35 -18.30 -20.10 8.77
C ILE A 35 -17.58 -18.88 8.22
N PHE A 36 -17.11 -18.99 6.98
CA PHE A 36 -16.48 -17.89 6.27
C PHE A 36 -17.51 -17.11 5.46
N ILE A 37 -17.70 -15.84 5.81
CA ILE A 37 -18.71 -14.96 5.23
C ILE A 37 -17.98 -13.89 4.43
N SER A 38 -18.12 -13.89 3.11
CA SER A 38 -17.51 -12.87 2.27
C SER A 38 -18.53 -11.85 1.80
N ASN A 39 -18.25 -10.58 2.09
CA ASN A 39 -18.94 -9.42 1.51
C ASN A 39 -18.36 -9.05 0.11
N SER A 40 -17.59 -9.96 -0.49
CA SER A 40 -17.00 -9.85 -1.84
C SER A 40 -17.25 -11.15 -2.60
N SER A 41 -17.23 -11.08 -3.92
CA SER A 41 -17.23 -12.29 -4.74
C SER A 41 -15.90 -13.05 -4.58
N LEU A 42 -15.97 -14.34 -4.35
CA LEU A 42 -14.79 -15.19 -4.21
C LEU A 42 -14.43 -15.85 -5.54
N SER A 43 -13.14 -15.89 -5.86
CA SER A 43 -12.64 -16.67 -6.98
C SER A 43 -12.81 -18.16 -6.76
N ASN A 44 -12.82 -18.96 -7.83
CA ASN A 44 -12.84 -20.43 -7.71
C ASN A 44 -11.59 -20.96 -7.02
N GLU A 45 -10.45 -20.30 -7.22
CA GLU A 45 -9.18 -20.64 -6.57
C GLU A 45 -9.27 -20.41 -5.06
N ASP A 46 -9.77 -19.23 -4.62
CA ASP A 46 -9.96 -18.95 -3.20
C ASP A 46 -10.92 -19.94 -2.53
N LYS A 47 -12.04 -20.26 -3.22
CA LYS A 47 -13.00 -21.26 -2.72
C LYS A 47 -12.39 -22.65 -2.59
N CYS A 48 -11.57 -23.07 -3.57
CA CYS A 48 -10.84 -24.32 -3.54
C CYS A 48 -9.87 -24.34 -2.36
N ARG A 49 -9.08 -23.29 -2.20
CA ARG A 49 -8.10 -23.15 -1.12
C ARG A 49 -8.76 -23.18 0.27
N LEU A 50 -9.89 -22.46 0.46
CA LEU A 50 -10.64 -22.50 1.72
C LEU A 50 -11.14 -23.93 2.03
N ARG A 51 -11.66 -24.66 1.03
CA ARG A 51 -12.24 -26.00 1.23
C ARG A 51 -11.19 -27.09 1.36
N GLU A 52 -10.23 -27.12 0.46
CA GLU A 52 -9.29 -28.24 0.33
C GLU A 52 -8.10 -28.10 1.28
N ASP A 53 -7.51 -26.88 1.38
CA ASP A 53 -6.33 -26.69 2.22
C ASP A 53 -6.72 -26.44 3.69
N LEU A 54 -7.80 -25.67 3.92
CA LEU A 54 -8.20 -25.28 5.27
C LEU A 54 -9.35 -26.13 5.84
N GLY A 55 -10.06 -26.88 5.01
CA GLY A 55 -11.22 -27.69 5.44
C GLY A 55 -12.45 -26.83 5.79
N ILE A 56 -12.50 -25.57 5.33
CA ILE A 56 -13.63 -24.66 5.59
C ILE A 56 -14.62 -24.79 4.44
N SER A 57 -15.66 -25.59 4.65
CA SER A 57 -16.70 -25.85 3.64
C SER A 57 -17.89 -24.90 3.73
N ASP A 58 -18.10 -24.29 4.90
CA ASP A 58 -19.23 -23.39 5.18
C ASP A 58 -18.89 -21.98 4.69
N LEU A 59 -19.20 -21.70 3.41
CA LEU A 59 -18.91 -20.43 2.73
C LEU A 59 -20.20 -19.72 2.39
N LEU A 60 -20.33 -18.46 2.78
CA LEU A 60 -21.45 -17.58 2.47
C LEU A 60 -20.96 -16.34 1.76
N GLU A 61 -21.40 -16.10 0.52
CA GLU A 61 -21.13 -14.88 -0.24
C GLU A 61 -22.35 -13.96 -0.22
N ARG A 62 -22.13 -12.66 -0.02
CA ARG A 62 -23.19 -11.66 0.04
C ARG A 62 -22.71 -10.29 -0.42
N ASP A 63 -23.64 -9.40 -0.72
CA ASP A 63 -23.33 -8.00 -1.00
C ASP A 63 -22.84 -7.28 0.27
N ASN A 64 -21.92 -6.31 0.13
CA ASN A 64 -21.39 -5.54 1.24
C ASN A 64 -22.37 -4.44 1.73
N ARG A 65 -23.57 -4.86 2.16
CA ARG A 65 -24.58 -4.00 2.80
C ARG A 65 -24.74 -4.39 4.25
N GLY A 66 -24.86 -3.40 5.14
CA GLY A 66 -24.89 -3.66 6.60
C GLY A 66 -23.57 -4.19 7.16
N PHE A 67 -22.53 -4.26 6.31
CA PHE A 67 -21.13 -4.56 6.65
C PHE A 67 -20.99 -5.82 7.53
N ASP A 68 -20.16 -5.75 8.57
CA ASP A 68 -19.85 -6.90 9.44
C ASP A 68 -21.06 -7.37 10.24
N PHE A 69 -21.86 -6.45 10.80
CA PHE A 69 -23.00 -6.81 11.64
C PHE A 69 -24.08 -7.57 10.88
N ALA A 70 -24.42 -7.12 9.67
CA ALA A 70 -25.37 -7.86 8.84
C ALA A 70 -24.79 -9.19 8.33
N ALA A 71 -23.48 -9.25 8.05
CA ALA A 71 -22.82 -10.49 7.68
C ALA A 71 -22.87 -11.52 8.83
N TRP A 72 -22.59 -11.11 10.07
CA TRP A 72 -22.74 -11.99 11.24
C TRP A 72 -24.18 -12.42 11.45
N ARG A 73 -25.17 -11.53 11.34
CA ARG A 73 -26.60 -11.87 11.36
C ARG A 73 -26.94 -12.95 10.35
N ASP A 74 -26.48 -12.78 9.11
CA ASP A 74 -26.76 -13.72 8.01
C ASP A 74 -26.10 -15.08 8.28
N GLY A 75 -24.87 -15.09 8.78
CA GLY A 75 -24.19 -16.29 9.24
C GLY A 75 -24.91 -17.02 10.38
N MET A 76 -25.44 -16.27 11.36
CA MET A 76 -26.26 -16.84 12.44
C MET A 76 -27.58 -17.42 11.95
N ASN A 77 -28.25 -16.71 11.02
CA ASN A 77 -29.48 -17.20 10.40
C ASN A 77 -29.25 -18.46 9.58
N TRP A 78 -28.12 -18.51 8.84
CA TRP A 78 -27.73 -19.67 8.04
C TRP A 78 -27.44 -20.90 8.91
N LEU A 79 -26.75 -20.70 10.04
CA LEU A 79 -26.46 -21.77 11.00
C LEU A 79 -27.69 -22.19 11.82
N GLY A 80 -28.59 -21.26 12.10
CA GLY A 80 -29.74 -21.42 12.94
C GLY A 80 -29.45 -21.18 14.44
N PHE A 81 -30.33 -20.43 15.12
CA PHE A 81 -30.15 -20.07 16.52
C PHE A 81 -30.19 -21.30 17.48
N ASP A 82 -30.88 -22.37 17.11
CA ASP A 82 -30.90 -23.59 17.92
C ASP A 82 -29.52 -24.27 17.96
N THR A 83 -28.78 -24.25 16.89
CA THR A 83 -27.37 -24.72 16.84
C THR A 83 -26.48 -23.84 17.74
N LEU A 84 -26.63 -22.52 17.64
CA LEU A 84 -25.87 -21.58 18.46
C LEU A 84 -26.12 -21.76 19.96
N GLN A 85 -27.35 -21.97 20.37
CA GLN A 85 -27.70 -22.19 21.78
C GLN A 85 -27.09 -23.46 22.37
N ASN A 86 -26.79 -24.44 21.53
CA ASN A 86 -26.19 -25.71 21.97
C ASN A 86 -24.65 -25.63 22.00
N SER A 87 -24.03 -24.71 21.28
CA SER A 87 -22.57 -24.51 21.29
C SER A 87 -22.07 -23.93 22.62
N ASP A 88 -20.80 -24.09 22.91
CA ASP A 88 -20.18 -23.59 24.15
C ASP A 88 -19.83 -22.10 24.02
N SER A 89 -19.44 -21.66 22.82
CA SER A 89 -19.19 -20.24 22.51
C SER A 89 -19.33 -19.92 21.04
N LEU A 90 -19.62 -18.65 20.74
CA LEU A 90 -19.63 -18.05 19.42
C LEU A 90 -18.65 -16.89 19.39
N THR A 91 -17.74 -16.91 18.44
CA THR A 91 -16.84 -15.79 18.16
C THR A 91 -17.23 -15.10 16.87
N LEU A 92 -17.30 -13.78 16.90
CA LEU A 92 -17.45 -12.90 15.77
C LEU A 92 -16.09 -12.25 15.49
N MET A 93 -15.63 -12.34 14.26
CA MET A 93 -14.36 -11.77 13.84
C MET A 93 -14.45 -11.24 12.41
N ASN A 94 -13.64 -10.23 12.11
CA ASN A 94 -13.45 -9.73 10.75
C ASN A 94 -11.97 -9.69 10.35
N ASP A 95 -11.69 -9.42 9.08
CA ASP A 95 -10.37 -9.44 8.47
C ASP A 95 -9.56 -8.14 8.62
N THR A 96 -9.99 -7.22 9.48
CA THR A 96 -9.34 -5.91 9.65
C THR A 96 -8.06 -5.94 10.49
N CYS A 97 -7.61 -7.12 10.92
CA CYS A 97 -6.46 -7.32 11.77
C CYS A 97 -5.49 -8.38 11.25
N PHE A 98 -4.20 -8.17 11.48
CA PHE A 98 -3.17 -9.20 11.37
C PHE A 98 -3.10 -10.04 12.65
N GLY A 99 -2.78 -11.32 12.52
CA GLY A 99 -2.65 -12.24 13.65
C GLY A 99 -3.16 -13.65 13.34
N PRO A 100 -3.22 -14.55 14.35
CA PRO A 100 -2.78 -14.30 15.72
C PRO A 100 -1.25 -14.13 15.84
N LEU A 101 -0.84 -13.10 16.56
CA LEU A 101 0.59 -12.77 16.76
C LEU A 101 1.22 -13.61 17.87
N TRP A 102 0.41 -14.01 18.85
CA TRP A 102 0.78 -14.87 19.98
C TRP A 102 -0.31 -15.90 20.23
N ASP A 103 -0.06 -16.81 21.17
CA ASP A 103 -0.98 -17.89 21.52
C ASP A 103 -2.36 -17.39 21.94
N LEU A 104 -3.38 -17.82 21.19
CA LEU A 104 -4.77 -17.51 21.47
C LEU A 104 -5.46 -18.55 22.35
N ALA A 105 -4.92 -19.77 22.44
CA ALA A 105 -5.53 -20.87 23.20
C ALA A 105 -5.57 -20.57 24.70
N SER A 106 -4.49 -20.01 25.25
CA SER A 106 -4.39 -19.62 26.65
C SER A 106 -5.39 -18.51 27.02
N ILE A 107 -5.66 -17.60 26.08
CA ILE A 107 -6.65 -16.54 26.25
C ILE A 107 -8.08 -17.13 26.32
N TYR A 108 -8.40 -18.06 25.42
CA TYR A 108 -9.67 -18.78 25.46
C TYR A 108 -9.85 -19.53 26.78
N GLN A 109 -8.83 -20.31 27.19
CA GLN A 109 -8.89 -21.04 28.46
C GLN A 109 -9.15 -20.09 29.62
N ARG A 110 -8.43 -19.00 29.76
CA ARG A 110 -8.62 -17.99 30.81
C ARG A 110 -10.05 -17.48 30.89
N PHE A 111 -10.63 -17.08 29.76
CA PHE A 111 -11.98 -16.51 29.76
C PHE A 111 -13.07 -17.57 29.93
N GLU A 112 -12.86 -18.79 29.43
CA GLU A 112 -13.80 -19.89 29.60
C GLU A 112 -13.93 -20.34 31.07
N GLU A 113 -12.78 -20.37 31.78
CA GLU A 113 -12.74 -20.71 33.20
C GLU A 113 -13.31 -19.60 34.12
N ASP A 114 -13.31 -18.34 33.65
CA ASP A 114 -13.81 -17.20 34.42
C ASP A 114 -15.35 -17.16 34.42
N SER A 115 -15.96 -17.59 35.51
CA SER A 115 -17.43 -17.57 35.71
C SER A 115 -18.01 -16.16 35.84
N GLN A 116 -17.18 -15.13 35.99
CA GLN A 116 -17.63 -13.73 36.10
C GLN A 116 -17.75 -13.03 34.77
N VAL A 117 -17.39 -13.69 33.66
CA VAL A 117 -17.42 -13.16 32.31
C VAL A 117 -18.39 -13.96 31.44
N ASP A 118 -19.34 -13.29 30.82
CA ASP A 118 -20.33 -13.88 29.93
C ASP A 118 -19.99 -13.67 28.46
N PHE A 119 -19.30 -12.54 28.11
CA PHE A 119 -18.74 -12.28 26.79
C PHE A 119 -17.48 -11.44 26.92
N TRP A 120 -16.58 -11.53 25.91
CA TRP A 120 -15.29 -10.87 25.98
C TRP A 120 -14.77 -10.51 24.59
N GLY A 121 -13.79 -9.61 24.54
CA GLY A 121 -13.13 -9.19 23.32
C GLY A 121 -11.68 -8.78 23.57
N MET A 122 -10.99 -8.34 22.52
CA MET A 122 -9.57 -8.00 22.62
C MET A 122 -9.35 -6.65 23.29
N THR A 123 -10.08 -5.63 22.87
CA THR A 123 -9.98 -4.26 23.38
C THR A 123 -11.37 -3.67 23.56
N ASN A 124 -11.50 -2.76 24.51
CA ASN A 124 -12.69 -1.93 24.64
C ASN A 124 -12.40 -0.49 24.22
N PHE A 125 -13.48 0.21 23.96
CA PHE A 125 -13.51 1.64 23.72
C PHE A 125 -14.06 2.30 24.96
N ARG A 126 -13.29 3.21 25.58
CA ARG A 126 -13.76 3.85 26.82
C ARG A 126 -14.84 4.88 26.55
N LYS A 127 -15.71 5.10 27.56
CA LYS A 127 -16.73 6.14 27.48
C LYS A 127 -16.12 7.52 27.23
N THR A 128 -16.67 8.23 26.28
CA THR A 128 -16.38 9.65 26.00
C THR A 128 -17.67 10.47 26.06
N ARG A 129 -17.59 11.76 25.77
CA ARG A 129 -18.80 12.59 25.62
C ARG A 129 -19.63 12.24 24.37
N TYR A 130 -19.05 11.51 23.41
CA TYR A 130 -19.68 11.16 22.14
C TYR A 130 -20.08 9.68 22.05
N PHE A 131 -19.35 8.81 22.73
CA PHE A 131 -19.52 7.36 22.63
C PHE A 131 -19.67 6.72 23.99
N GLU A 132 -20.58 5.77 24.08
CA GLU A 132 -20.67 4.88 25.25
C GLU A 132 -19.50 3.90 25.25
N GLU A 133 -19.19 3.35 26.43
CA GLU A 133 -18.21 2.29 26.57
C GLU A 133 -18.67 1.03 25.84
N HIS A 134 -17.80 0.43 25.04
CA HIS A 134 -18.12 -0.80 24.31
C HIS A 134 -16.87 -1.62 23.95
N LEU A 135 -17.05 -2.93 23.74
CA LEU A 135 -16.03 -3.77 23.11
C LEU A 135 -15.89 -3.38 21.63
N GLN A 136 -14.65 -3.39 21.13
CA GLN A 136 -14.42 -3.25 19.70
C GLN A 136 -14.81 -4.53 18.97
N SER A 137 -15.57 -4.39 17.89
CA SER A 137 -16.26 -5.50 17.22
C SER A 137 -15.37 -6.42 16.40
N TYR A 138 -14.10 -6.06 16.14
CA TYR A 138 -13.21 -6.88 15.30
C TYR A 138 -12.95 -8.30 15.85
N PHE A 139 -13.16 -8.52 17.16
CA PHE A 139 -13.10 -9.83 17.79
C PHE A 139 -13.92 -9.82 19.09
N VAL A 140 -15.04 -10.55 19.08
CA VAL A 140 -15.92 -10.68 20.25
C VAL A 140 -16.38 -12.12 20.40
N THR A 141 -16.26 -12.67 21.59
CA THR A 141 -16.72 -14.03 21.93
C THR A 141 -17.83 -14.01 22.94
N PHE A 142 -18.95 -14.65 22.64
CA PHE A 142 -20.09 -14.86 23.51
C PHE A 142 -20.09 -16.28 24.05
N LYS A 143 -20.23 -16.45 25.35
CA LYS A 143 -20.37 -17.76 26.00
C LYS A 143 -21.81 -18.28 25.90
N LYS A 144 -21.96 -19.56 26.18
CA LYS A 144 -23.25 -20.27 26.16
C LYS A 144 -24.35 -19.57 26.98
N SER A 145 -24.01 -18.91 28.10
CA SER A 145 -24.96 -18.14 28.89
C SER A 145 -25.69 -17.07 28.10
N VAL A 146 -24.93 -16.34 27.26
CA VAL A 146 -25.45 -15.28 26.37
C VAL A 146 -26.22 -15.88 25.20
N LEU A 147 -25.67 -16.94 24.55
CA LEU A 147 -26.27 -17.56 23.38
C LEU A 147 -27.65 -18.16 23.62
N LYS A 148 -27.93 -18.60 24.87
CA LYS A 148 -29.22 -19.14 25.26
C LYS A 148 -30.26 -18.09 25.61
N ASP A 149 -29.84 -16.86 25.88
CA ASP A 149 -30.75 -15.82 26.31
C ASP A 149 -31.48 -15.19 25.11
N LYS A 150 -32.74 -14.82 25.35
CA LYS A 150 -33.59 -14.16 24.36
C LYS A 150 -33.02 -12.83 23.87
N ALA A 151 -32.29 -12.10 24.72
CA ALA A 151 -31.68 -10.81 24.37
C ALA A 151 -30.69 -10.94 23.23
N PHE A 152 -29.94 -12.08 23.13
CA PHE A 152 -29.04 -12.36 22.04
C PHE A 152 -29.80 -12.47 20.70
N ARG A 153 -30.83 -13.30 20.66
CA ARG A 153 -31.65 -13.50 19.48
C ARG A 153 -32.39 -12.22 19.07
N GLU A 154 -32.95 -11.50 20.05
CA GLU A 154 -33.66 -10.22 19.83
C GLU A 154 -32.75 -9.17 19.23
N PHE A 155 -31.49 -9.03 19.72
CA PHE A 155 -30.52 -8.10 19.16
C PHE A 155 -30.23 -8.41 17.69
N TRP A 156 -29.81 -9.65 17.40
CA TRP A 156 -29.39 -10.02 16.06
C TRP A 156 -30.52 -10.05 15.05
N SER A 157 -31.75 -10.34 15.45
CA SER A 157 -32.91 -10.27 14.58
C SER A 157 -33.30 -8.85 14.15
N GLN A 158 -32.83 -7.82 14.85
CA GLN A 158 -33.08 -6.41 14.58
C GLN A 158 -31.96 -5.74 13.77
N VAL A 159 -30.89 -6.46 13.42
CA VAL A 159 -29.81 -5.92 12.58
C VAL A 159 -30.28 -5.74 11.15
N GLU A 160 -30.18 -4.52 10.62
CA GLU A 160 -30.62 -4.11 9.28
C GLU A 160 -29.42 -3.91 8.33
N ASP A 161 -29.70 -3.89 7.03
CA ASP A 161 -28.69 -3.67 5.97
C ASP A 161 -28.52 -2.18 5.68
N PHE A 162 -27.77 -1.46 6.51
CA PHE A 162 -27.42 -0.08 6.26
C PHE A 162 -26.48 0.05 5.04
N ALA A 163 -26.61 1.15 4.31
CA ALA A 163 -25.73 1.45 3.18
C ALA A 163 -24.43 2.17 3.60
N ASP A 164 -24.46 2.86 4.75
CA ASP A 164 -23.33 3.61 5.29
C ASP A 164 -22.72 2.88 6.49
N VAL A 165 -21.40 2.79 6.52
CA VAL A 165 -20.67 2.14 7.65
C VAL A 165 -20.84 2.91 8.96
N GLN A 166 -20.99 4.24 8.90
CA GLN A 166 -21.20 5.03 10.11
C GLN A 166 -22.53 4.70 10.79
N ASP A 167 -23.57 4.42 10.00
CA ASP A 167 -24.86 3.98 10.54
C ASP A 167 -24.74 2.65 11.29
N VAL A 168 -23.93 1.70 10.77
CA VAL A 168 -23.67 0.42 11.44
C VAL A 168 -22.92 0.63 12.76
N ILE A 169 -21.89 1.49 12.77
CA ILE A 169 -21.14 1.84 13.98
C ILE A 169 -22.10 2.47 15.03
N ASP A 170 -22.88 3.46 14.63
CA ASP A 170 -23.74 4.23 15.54
C ASP A 170 -24.93 3.40 16.08
N HIS A 171 -25.47 2.48 15.28
CA HIS A 171 -26.63 1.69 15.68
C HIS A 171 -26.26 0.37 16.36
N TYR A 172 -25.12 -0.22 16.01
CA TYR A 172 -24.75 -1.56 16.49
C TYR A 172 -23.45 -1.59 17.29
N GLU A 173 -22.29 -1.20 16.72
CA GLU A 173 -21.00 -1.37 17.40
C GLU A 173 -20.95 -0.63 18.75
N THR A 174 -21.36 0.63 18.76
CA THR A 174 -21.35 1.44 19.99
C THR A 174 -22.40 1.04 21.02
N LYS A 175 -23.38 0.21 20.67
CA LYS A 175 -24.55 -0.10 21.52
C LYS A 175 -24.67 -1.55 21.94
N PHE A 176 -24.07 -2.52 21.19
CA PHE A 176 -24.28 -3.94 21.50
C PHE A 176 -23.78 -4.30 22.91
N THR A 177 -22.63 -3.80 23.34
CA THR A 177 -22.08 -4.07 24.66
C THR A 177 -23.04 -3.59 25.76
N LYS A 178 -23.53 -2.35 25.64
CA LYS A 178 -24.51 -1.79 26.59
C LYS A 178 -25.80 -2.62 26.64
N ARG A 179 -26.28 -3.07 25.47
CA ARG A 179 -27.49 -3.89 25.38
C ARG A 179 -27.38 -5.20 26.20
N PHE A 180 -26.22 -5.87 26.09
CA PHE A 180 -25.98 -7.10 26.86
C PHE A 180 -25.74 -6.83 28.35
N LEU A 181 -25.13 -5.71 28.73
CA LEU A 181 -25.01 -5.26 30.10
C LEU A 181 -26.40 -5.01 30.72
N GLU A 182 -27.29 -4.34 30.00
CA GLU A 182 -28.69 -4.11 30.46
C GLU A 182 -29.50 -5.40 30.60
N ALA A 183 -29.15 -6.44 29.83
CA ALA A 183 -29.71 -7.79 30.01
C ALA A 183 -29.10 -8.57 31.19
N GLY A 184 -28.15 -7.97 31.93
CA GLY A 184 -27.52 -8.56 33.11
C GLY A 184 -26.23 -9.34 32.86
N PHE A 185 -25.70 -9.36 31.66
CA PHE A 185 -24.44 -10.00 31.32
C PHE A 185 -23.24 -9.14 31.68
N ARG A 186 -22.07 -9.77 31.85
CA ARG A 186 -20.81 -9.11 32.21
C ARG A 186 -19.79 -9.34 31.14
N TYR A 187 -19.08 -8.28 30.76
CA TYR A 187 -18.01 -8.37 29.76
C TYR A 187 -16.63 -8.08 30.34
N GLN A 188 -15.62 -8.56 29.66
CA GLN A 188 -14.22 -8.18 29.88
C GLN A 188 -13.48 -7.98 28.55
N ALA A 189 -12.55 -7.04 28.51
CA ALA A 189 -11.58 -6.92 27.44
C ALA A 189 -10.25 -7.52 27.87
N LEU A 190 -9.51 -8.13 26.93
CA LEU A 190 -8.16 -8.65 27.22
C LEU A 190 -7.23 -7.51 27.62
N LEU A 191 -7.25 -6.39 26.87
CA LEU A 191 -6.69 -5.11 27.26
C LEU A 191 -7.83 -4.14 27.60
N ASP A 192 -8.00 -3.87 28.89
CA ASP A 192 -8.99 -2.91 29.38
C ASP A 192 -8.43 -1.49 29.33
N THR A 193 -8.81 -0.76 28.28
CA THR A 193 -8.32 0.61 28.05
C THR A 193 -8.78 1.62 29.09
N ARG A 194 -9.77 1.29 29.96
CA ARG A 194 -10.22 2.16 31.05
C ARG A 194 -9.14 2.35 32.11
N GLN A 195 -8.27 1.35 32.27
CA GLN A 195 -7.16 1.37 33.24
C GLN A 195 -5.89 2.03 32.68
N GLU A 196 -5.86 2.30 31.38
CA GLU A 196 -4.70 2.88 30.71
C GLU A 196 -4.77 4.42 30.69
N GLU A 197 -3.61 5.06 30.77
CA GLU A 197 -3.52 6.51 30.58
C GLU A 197 -3.82 6.88 29.12
N ALA A 198 -4.87 7.68 28.92
CA ALA A 198 -5.25 8.15 27.60
C ALA A 198 -4.36 9.32 27.12
N GLY A 199 -3.73 10.04 28.05
CA GLY A 199 -3.03 11.26 27.73
C GLY A 199 -3.94 12.25 27.03
N GLU A 200 -3.40 12.96 26.04
CA GLU A 200 -4.13 13.92 25.20
C GLU A 200 -4.77 13.27 23.95
N LEU A 201 -5.10 11.98 24.00
CA LEU A 201 -5.74 11.31 22.87
C LEU A 201 -7.05 11.97 22.50
N LEU A 202 -7.13 12.46 21.27
CA LEU A 202 -8.36 13.04 20.72
C LEU A 202 -9.45 11.98 20.54
N HIS A 203 -9.04 10.73 20.31
CA HIS A 203 -9.88 9.59 20.09
C HIS A 203 -9.39 8.38 20.92
N PRO A 204 -10.23 7.67 21.64
CA PRO A 204 -9.82 6.62 22.57
C PRO A 204 -9.53 5.26 21.93
N ASP A 205 -9.36 5.16 20.62
CA ASP A 205 -8.97 3.92 19.94
C ASP A 205 -7.48 3.62 20.14
N PHE A 206 -7.17 2.87 21.19
CA PHE A 206 -5.81 2.45 21.52
C PHE A 206 -5.18 1.57 20.43
N SER A 207 -5.98 0.78 19.74
CA SER A 207 -5.48 -0.09 18.68
C SER A 207 -4.96 0.70 17.45
N TYR A 208 -5.36 1.96 17.34
CA TYR A 208 -4.90 2.88 16.30
C TYR A 208 -3.86 3.87 16.81
N TYR A 209 -4.13 4.56 17.92
CA TYR A 209 -3.30 5.67 18.40
C TYR A 209 -2.13 5.24 19.31
N LYS A 210 -2.21 4.04 19.89
CA LYS A 210 -1.15 3.46 20.75
C LYS A 210 -0.82 2.01 20.35
N PRO A 211 -0.46 1.76 19.08
CA PRO A 211 -0.22 0.39 18.60
C PRO A 211 0.93 -0.31 19.31
N LEU A 212 1.94 0.41 19.82
CA LEU A 212 3.00 -0.17 20.66
C LEU A 212 2.44 -0.79 21.94
N LYS A 213 1.44 -0.15 22.55
CA LYS A 213 0.79 -0.70 23.74
C LYS A 213 0.09 -2.03 23.46
N ILE A 214 -0.43 -2.21 22.25
CA ILE A 214 -1.03 -3.46 21.79
C ILE A 214 0.04 -4.57 21.76
N LEU A 215 1.25 -4.26 21.23
CA LEU A 215 2.35 -5.22 21.20
C LEU A 215 2.92 -5.51 22.60
N GLU A 216 3.17 -4.48 23.41
CA GLU A 216 3.61 -4.62 24.82
C GLU A 216 2.67 -5.50 25.63
N ALA A 217 1.35 -5.33 25.47
CA ALA A 217 0.34 -6.13 26.12
C ALA A 217 0.16 -7.53 25.51
N LYS A 218 0.93 -7.87 24.49
CA LYS A 218 0.87 -9.14 23.73
C LYS A 218 -0.54 -9.49 23.25
N LEU A 219 -1.30 -8.49 22.77
CA LEU A 219 -2.57 -8.76 22.13
C LEU A 219 -2.36 -9.55 20.84
N PRO A 220 -3.14 -10.60 20.61
CA PRO A 220 -2.93 -11.49 19.47
C PRO A 220 -3.27 -10.87 18.11
N PHE A 221 -3.84 -9.66 18.08
CA PHE A 221 -4.27 -9.01 16.84
C PHE A 221 -3.83 -7.55 16.76
N LEU A 222 -3.25 -7.18 15.61
CA LEU A 222 -2.86 -5.82 15.28
C LEU A 222 -3.71 -5.32 14.10
N LYS A 223 -4.43 -4.21 14.28
CA LYS A 223 -5.26 -3.65 13.21
C LYS A 223 -4.44 -3.19 12.00
N VAL A 224 -4.92 -3.46 10.79
CA VAL A 224 -4.33 -2.93 9.54
C VAL A 224 -4.17 -1.42 9.62
N LYS A 225 -5.17 -0.71 10.14
CA LYS A 225 -5.15 0.75 10.34
C LYS A 225 -4.03 1.24 11.27
N ALA A 226 -3.52 0.41 12.17
CA ALA A 226 -2.40 0.79 13.03
C ALA A 226 -1.12 1.06 12.23
N LEU A 227 -0.91 0.33 11.15
CA LEU A 227 0.23 0.50 10.26
C LEU A 227 -0.01 1.59 9.21
N THR A 228 -1.16 1.58 8.54
CA THR A 228 -1.46 2.53 7.46
C THR A 228 -1.71 3.95 7.97
N GLY A 229 -2.28 4.11 9.15
CA GLY A 229 -2.47 5.42 9.79
C GLY A 229 -1.24 5.96 10.55
N ASN A 230 -0.23 5.11 10.77
CA ASN A 230 1.03 5.47 11.42
C ASN A 230 2.23 5.03 10.56
N PRO A 231 2.36 5.52 9.32
CA PRO A 231 3.28 4.95 8.33
C PRO A 231 4.76 5.02 8.75
N PHE A 232 5.16 5.98 9.59
CA PHE A 232 6.52 6.09 10.11
C PHE A 232 6.78 5.17 11.32
N LEU A 233 5.73 4.86 12.09
CA LEU A 233 5.80 3.90 13.18
C LEU A 233 5.71 2.46 12.67
N ALA A 234 5.12 2.26 11.50
CA ALA A 234 4.84 0.94 10.94
C ALA A 234 6.09 0.05 10.86
N ARG A 235 7.23 0.63 10.46
CA ARG A 235 8.51 -0.09 10.44
C ARG A 235 8.92 -0.59 11.83
N TYR A 236 8.87 0.29 12.83
CA TYR A 236 9.21 -0.08 14.21
C TYR A 236 8.29 -1.19 14.73
N LEU A 237 6.99 -1.12 14.40
CA LEU A 237 6.04 -2.18 14.75
C LEU A 237 6.38 -3.51 14.07
N LEU A 238 6.83 -3.49 12.82
CA LEU A 238 7.25 -4.70 12.10
C LEU A 238 8.53 -5.30 12.71
N GLU A 239 9.54 -4.48 13.02
CA GLU A 239 10.79 -4.91 13.66
C GLU A 239 10.51 -5.48 15.06
N GLU A 240 9.62 -4.87 15.83
CA GLU A 240 9.21 -5.38 17.13
C GLU A 240 8.49 -6.75 17.00
N LEU A 241 7.64 -6.90 16.01
CA LEU A 241 6.98 -8.18 15.73
C LEU A 241 7.98 -9.27 15.32
N GLU A 242 8.96 -8.95 14.50
CA GLU A 242 10.00 -9.89 14.04
C GLU A 242 10.86 -10.39 15.20
N THR A 243 11.04 -9.59 16.25
CA THR A 243 11.82 -9.96 17.44
C THR A 243 11.00 -10.64 18.53
N SER A 244 9.71 -10.27 18.68
CA SER A 244 8.88 -10.70 19.81
C SER A 244 7.85 -11.78 19.47
N SER A 245 7.64 -12.08 18.18
CA SER A 245 6.61 -13.00 17.68
C SER A 245 7.15 -13.92 16.59
N SER A 246 6.53 -15.07 16.41
CA SER A 246 6.77 -15.95 15.26
C SER A 246 5.86 -15.67 14.06
N TYR A 247 5.06 -14.61 14.12
CA TYR A 247 4.17 -14.25 13.01
C TYR A 247 4.97 -13.86 11.76
N PRO A 248 4.65 -14.40 10.58
CA PRO A 248 5.39 -14.08 9.36
C PRO A 248 5.04 -12.66 8.88
N THR A 249 5.89 -11.69 9.22
CA THR A 249 5.69 -10.27 8.86
C THR A 249 5.69 -10.01 7.35
N SER A 250 6.20 -10.96 6.56
CA SER A 250 6.07 -10.95 5.09
C SER A 250 4.61 -10.86 4.63
N LEU A 251 3.67 -11.50 5.34
CA LEU A 251 2.23 -11.41 5.05
C LEU A 251 1.66 -10.00 5.25
N ILE A 252 2.20 -9.27 6.24
CA ILE A 252 1.85 -7.85 6.45
C ILE A 252 2.37 -7.01 5.28
N ARG A 253 3.66 -7.19 4.92
CA ARG A 253 4.30 -6.46 3.81
C ARG A 253 3.59 -6.72 2.49
N GLU A 254 3.24 -7.99 2.20
CA GLU A 254 2.47 -8.39 1.03
C GLU A 254 1.09 -7.71 0.98
N HIS A 255 0.35 -7.72 2.08
CA HIS A 255 -0.96 -7.07 2.17
C HIS A 255 -0.85 -5.55 1.97
N LEU A 256 0.12 -4.92 2.62
CA LEU A 256 0.36 -3.48 2.48
C LEU A 256 0.74 -3.12 1.04
N PHE A 257 1.65 -3.86 0.44
CA PHE A 257 2.05 -3.69 -0.96
C PHE A 257 0.86 -3.84 -1.91
N TYR A 258 0.06 -4.88 -1.73
CA TYR A 258 -1.05 -5.17 -2.64
C TYR A 258 -2.16 -4.11 -2.58
N HIS A 259 -2.52 -3.62 -1.38
CA HIS A 259 -3.70 -2.79 -1.18
C HIS A 259 -3.42 -1.29 -1.02
N PHE A 260 -2.22 -0.90 -0.62
CA PHE A 260 -1.92 0.50 -0.28
C PHE A 260 -0.83 1.12 -1.16
N GLY A 261 -0.25 0.35 -2.05
CA GLY A 261 0.75 0.83 -3.01
C GLY A 261 2.18 0.39 -2.70
N PRO A 262 3.07 0.55 -3.69
CA PRO A 262 4.41 0.00 -3.62
C PRO A 262 5.40 0.87 -2.83
N ASP A 263 5.03 2.11 -2.51
CA ASP A 263 5.92 3.15 -1.97
C ASP A 263 5.58 3.61 -0.55
N LEU A 264 4.88 2.76 0.22
CA LEU A 264 4.70 3.01 1.64
C LEU A 264 6.06 3.12 2.35
N PRO A 265 6.24 4.09 3.29
CA PRO A 265 7.52 4.30 3.99
C PRO A 265 8.12 3.05 4.63
N CYS A 266 7.27 2.17 5.17
CA CYS A 266 7.72 0.90 5.79
C CYS A 266 8.20 -0.14 4.77
N LEU A 267 7.85 -0.01 3.49
CA LEU A 267 8.28 -0.90 2.41
C LEU A 267 9.53 -0.37 1.68
N LEU A 268 9.75 0.96 1.66
CA LEU A 268 10.80 1.56 0.85
C LEU A 268 12.21 1.17 1.25
N GLN A 269 12.46 0.94 2.53
CA GLN A 269 13.82 0.67 3.01
C GLN A 269 14.39 -0.64 2.45
N ASP A 270 13.55 -1.63 2.25
CA ASP A 270 13.95 -2.94 1.72
C ASP A 270 14.16 -2.91 0.18
N LYS A 271 13.91 -1.76 -0.43
CA LYS A 271 14.03 -1.57 -1.89
C LYS A 271 15.39 -1.03 -2.34
N TYR A 272 16.23 -0.56 -1.41
CA TYR A 272 17.54 -0.03 -1.77
C TYR A 272 18.52 -1.13 -2.18
N LEU A 273 19.13 -0.95 -3.36
CA LEU A 273 20.21 -1.81 -3.83
C LEU A 273 21.52 -1.47 -3.14
N SER A 274 22.46 -2.41 -3.16
CA SER A 274 23.83 -2.16 -2.73
C SER A 274 24.55 -1.30 -3.78
N GLN A 275 25.38 -0.36 -3.32
CA GLN A 275 26.33 0.39 -4.18
C GLN A 275 27.57 -0.43 -4.57
N ALA A 276 27.43 -1.73 -4.72
CA ALA A 276 28.49 -2.57 -5.26
C ALA A 276 28.40 -2.61 -6.79
N THR A 277 29.52 -2.39 -7.47
CA THR A 277 29.58 -2.63 -8.92
C THR A 277 29.53 -4.14 -9.16
N SER A 278 28.66 -4.54 -10.09
CA SER A 278 28.57 -5.91 -10.58
C SER A 278 29.17 -6.00 -12.00
N ASN A 279 29.68 -7.17 -12.34
CA ASN A 279 30.02 -7.53 -13.73
C ASN A 279 29.00 -8.55 -14.24
N TYR A 280 27.76 -8.42 -13.82
CA TYR A 280 26.70 -9.35 -14.15
C TYR A 280 26.47 -9.42 -15.67
N ARG A 281 26.23 -10.62 -16.14
CA ARG A 281 25.86 -10.92 -17.52
C ARG A 281 24.46 -11.48 -17.53
N ALA A 282 23.53 -10.75 -18.13
CA ALA A 282 22.17 -11.20 -18.29
C ALA A 282 22.07 -12.34 -19.30
N ASP A 283 21.18 -13.28 -19.03
CA ASP A 283 20.83 -14.35 -19.96
C ASP A 283 19.92 -13.84 -21.09
N GLN A 284 19.24 -12.73 -20.85
CA GLN A 284 18.29 -12.12 -21.76
C GLN A 284 18.83 -10.82 -22.40
N PRO A 285 18.34 -10.42 -23.59
CA PRO A 285 18.79 -9.21 -24.28
C PRO A 285 18.55 -7.93 -23.47
N VAL A 286 19.53 -7.04 -23.44
CA VAL A 286 19.48 -5.74 -22.75
C VAL A 286 19.65 -4.60 -23.75
N LEU A 287 18.75 -3.62 -23.68
CA LEU A 287 18.78 -2.40 -24.50
C LEU A 287 18.87 -1.16 -23.63
N LEU A 288 19.69 -0.18 -24.04
CA LEU A 288 19.63 1.18 -23.50
C LEU A 288 19.06 2.13 -24.56
N HIS A 289 17.86 2.66 -24.29
CA HIS A 289 17.26 3.71 -25.09
C HIS A 289 17.75 5.09 -24.62
N ILE A 290 18.24 5.90 -25.59
CA ILE A 290 18.71 7.25 -25.36
C ILE A 290 17.99 8.20 -26.31
N HIS A 291 17.17 9.12 -25.76
CA HIS A 291 16.57 10.18 -26.61
C HIS A 291 17.42 11.44 -26.57
N VAL A 292 17.91 11.88 -27.74
CA VAL A 292 18.80 13.03 -27.83
C VAL A 292 18.03 14.26 -28.31
N THR A 293 17.88 15.24 -27.39
CA THR A 293 17.28 16.56 -27.65
C THR A 293 18.30 17.67 -27.65
N ASP A 294 19.45 17.45 -26.99
CA ASP A 294 20.55 18.42 -26.86
C ASP A 294 21.88 17.71 -27.18
N PHE A 295 22.49 18.08 -28.29
CA PHE A 295 23.75 17.47 -28.75
C PHE A 295 24.96 17.83 -27.88
N PRO A 296 25.16 19.06 -27.41
CA PRO A 296 26.19 19.41 -26.45
C PRO A 296 26.12 18.59 -25.16
N ILE A 297 24.94 18.40 -24.58
CA ILE A 297 24.72 17.54 -23.41
C ILE A 297 25.09 16.09 -23.75
N PHE A 298 24.59 15.57 -24.86
CA PHE A 298 24.93 14.23 -25.34
C PHE A 298 26.45 14.05 -25.45
N GLN A 299 27.13 14.96 -26.14
CA GLN A 299 28.58 14.91 -26.36
C GLN A 299 29.38 14.92 -25.05
N HIS A 300 28.92 15.69 -24.07
CA HIS A 300 29.57 15.73 -22.74
C HIS A 300 29.53 14.39 -22.00
N TYR A 301 28.46 13.63 -22.18
CA TYR A 301 28.28 12.34 -21.48
C TYR A 301 28.50 11.11 -22.36
N GLN A 302 28.76 11.28 -23.65
CA GLN A 302 28.89 10.21 -24.64
C GLN A 302 29.76 9.04 -24.15
N ASP A 303 30.97 9.34 -23.67
CA ASP A 303 31.92 8.31 -23.23
C ASP A 303 31.38 7.48 -22.09
N LYS A 304 30.63 8.10 -21.15
CA LYS A 304 30.00 7.39 -20.03
C LYS A 304 28.81 6.54 -20.50
N LEU A 305 27.97 7.08 -21.38
CA LEU A 305 26.78 6.39 -21.88
C LEU A 305 27.13 5.12 -22.65
N PHE A 306 28.22 5.13 -23.40
CA PHE A 306 28.68 3.99 -24.22
C PHE A 306 29.82 3.19 -23.59
N SER A 307 30.13 3.42 -22.30
CA SER A 307 31.13 2.65 -21.54
C SER A 307 30.59 1.31 -20.99
N LEU A 308 29.32 1.02 -21.18
CA LEU A 308 28.72 -0.21 -20.69
C LEU A 308 29.30 -1.46 -21.36
N SER A 309 29.17 -2.60 -20.71
CA SER A 309 29.73 -3.87 -21.17
C SER A 309 29.16 -4.30 -22.54
N SER A 310 29.77 -5.31 -23.14
CA SER A 310 29.38 -5.75 -24.51
C SER A 310 27.97 -6.35 -24.63
N GLN A 311 27.29 -6.61 -23.53
CA GLN A 311 25.93 -7.14 -23.54
C GLN A 311 24.86 -6.11 -23.92
N TYR A 312 25.18 -4.81 -23.82
CA TYR A 312 24.21 -3.75 -24.09
C TYR A 312 24.15 -3.42 -25.60
N GLN A 313 22.91 -3.37 -26.10
CA GLN A 313 22.56 -2.74 -27.38
C GLN A 313 22.03 -1.34 -27.09
N TYR A 314 22.13 -0.45 -28.07
CA TYR A 314 21.72 0.94 -27.91
C TYR A 314 20.70 1.32 -28.98
N LEU A 315 19.60 1.90 -28.53
CA LEU A 315 18.64 2.55 -29.42
C LEU A 315 18.71 4.05 -29.16
N VAL A 316 19.18 4.81 -30.15
CA VAL A 316 19.26 6.26 -30.01
C VAL A 316 18.22 6.90 -30.91
N THR A 317 17.29 7.63 -30.31
CA THR A 317 16.24 8.35 -31.03
C THR A 317 16.49 9.85 -31.00
N VAL A 318 16.06 10.53 -32.05
CA VAL A 318 16.20 11.98 -32.22
C VAL A 318 15.06 12.51 -33.07
N ALA A 319 14.53 13.70 -32.76
CA ALA A 319 13.43 14.29 -33.52
C ALA A 319 13.91 15.18 -34.71
N GLN A 320 15.17 15.59 -34.73
CA GLN A 320 15.71 16.55 -35.74
C GLN A 320 16.64 15.86 -36.72
N PRO A 321 16.40 15.97 -38.07
CA PRO A 321 17.26 15.34 -39.09
C PRO A 321 18.72 15.80 -39.07
N GLU A 322 18.97 17.06 -38.72
CA GLU A 322 20.31 17.62 -38.60
C GLU A 322 21.11 16.97 -37.49
N MET A 323 20.44 16.75 -36.32
CA MET A 323 21.05 16.08 -35.19
C MET A 323 21.32 14.60 -35.49
N LEU A 324 20.45 13.94 -36.27
CA LEU A 324 20.67 12.57 -36.71
C LEU A 324 22.01 12.43 -37.47
N LYS A 325 22.33 13.36 -38.35
CA LYS A 325 23.61 13.37 -39.10
C LYS A 325 24.80 13.55 -38.14
N GLN A 326 24.67 14.40 -37.14
CA GLN A 326 25.73 14.59 -36.15
C GLN A 326 25.96 13.30 -35.33
N LEU A 327 24.89 12.64 -34.93
CA LEU A 327 24.94 11.37 -34.19
C LEU A 327 25.50 10.23 -35.05
N GLN A 328 25.13 10.15 -36.33
CA GLN A 328 25.70 9.17 -37.25
C GLN A 328 27.23 9.29 -37.33
N THR A 329 27.74 10.52 -37.34
CA THR A 329 29.20 10.76 -37.36
C THR A 329 29.84 10.42 -36.02
N ALA A 330 29.24 10.87 -34.91
CA ALA A 330 29.77 10.68 -33.58
C ALA A 330 29.80 9.19 -33.14
N LEU A 331 28.80 8.41 -33.55
CA LEU A 331 28.60 7.01 -33.13
C LEU A 331 29.06 5.97 -34.18
N ALA A 332 29.61 6.40 -35.32
CA ALA A 332 30.04 5.50 -36.40
C ALA A 332 30.99 4.38 -35.93
N HIS A 333 31.79 4.65 -34.90
CA HIS A 333 32.77 3.70 -34.36
C HIS A 333 32.14 2.54 -33.55
N LEU A 334 30.85 2.65 -33.17
CA LEU A 334 30.12 1.62 -32.40
C LEU A 334 29.47 0.56 -33.29
N GLY A 335 29.38 0.82 -34.62
CA GLY A 335 28.85 -0.14 -35.60
C GLY A 335 27.43 -0.64 -35.24
N ASP A 336 27.22 -1.95 -35.35
CA ASP A 336 25.91 -2.60 -35.19
C ASP A 336 25.37 -2.59 -33.73
N LYS A 337 26.16 -2.08 -32.77
CA LYS A 337 25.71 -1.95 -31.41
C LYS A 337 24.71 -0.81 -31.22
N VAL A 338 24.65 0.12 -32.14
CA VAL A 338 23.80 1.32 -32.04
C VAL A 338 22.84 1.39 -33.20
N GLN A 339 21.56 1.38 -32.89
CA GLN A 339 20.50 1.68 -33.86
C GLN A 339 20.10 3.15 -33.70
N LEU A 340 20.21 3.93 -34.79
CA LEU A 340 19.82 5.33 -34.83
C LEU A 340 18.47 5.48 -35.53
N VAL A 341 17.52 6.15 -34.89
CA VAL A 341 16.15 6.30 -35.40
C VAL A 341 15.73 7.77 -35.34
N LEU A 342 15.20 8.28 -36.47
CA LEU A 342 14.50 9.56 -36.52
C LEU A 342 13.06 9.34 -35.99
N SER A 343 12.77 9.86 -34.80
CA SER A 343 11.43 9.82 -34.22
C SER A 343 10.59 11.00 -34.69
N GLN A 344 9.27 10.81 -34.76
CA GLN A 344 8.34 11.91 -34.99
C GLN A 344 8.01 12.66 -33.68
N ALA A 345 8.17 12.02 -32.54
CA ALA A 345 7.98 12.60 -31.23
C ALA A 345 9.23 13.33 -30.74
N SER A 346 9.06 14.55 -30.25
CA SER A 346 10.13 15.33 -29.61
C SER A 346 10.34 14.91 -28.15
N HIS A 347 9.31 14.41 -27.49
CA HIS A 347 9.36 13.98 -26.09
C HIS A 347 9.99 12.58 -25.95
N ALA A 348 10.90 12.44 -24.99
CA ALA A 348 11.70 11.24 -24.79
C ALA A 348 10.88 9.95 -24.61
N TRP A 349 9.83 9.99 -23.77
CA TRP A 349 8.96 8.85 -23.55
C TRP A 349 8.14 8.50 -24.78
N LEU A 350 7.58 9.49 -25.48
CA LEU A 350 6.84 9.23 -26.72
C LEU A 350 7.74 8.67 -27.80
N ALA A 351 8.96 9.21 -27.94
CA ALA A 351 9.95 8.70 -28.87
C ALA A 351 10.35 7.23 -28.57
N MET A 352 10.38 6.84 -27.30
CA MET A 352 10.58 5.45 -26.90
C MET A 352 9.36 4.58 -27.24
N LEU A 353 8.16 5.05 -26.91
CA LEU A 353 6.92 4.30 -27.14
C LEU A 353 6.66 4.05 -28.64
N ASP A 354 7.07 4.99 -29.51
CA ASP A 354 7.02 4.82 -30.97
C ASP A 354 7.89 3.65 -31.46
N GLN A 355 8.86 3.20 -30.66
CA GLN A 355 9.76 2.09 -30.99
C GLN A 355 9.33 0.74 -30.37
N LYS A 356 8.06 0.60 -30.05
CA LYS A 356 7.50 -0.61 -29.42
C LYS A 356 7.92 -1.91 -30.13
N GLU A 357 7.93 -1.92 -31.46
CA GLU A 357 8.29 -3.11 -32.25
C GLU A 357 9.73 -3.57 -32.03
N ILE A 358 10.65 -2.62 -31.75
CA ILE A 358 12.04 -2.93 -31.41
C ILE A 358 12.14 -3.36 -29.96
N LEU A 359 11.47 -2.62 -29.04
CA LEU A 359 11.62 -2.79 -27.62
C LEU A 359 11.09 -4.14 -27.12
N GLN A 360 10.06 -4.69 -27.75
CA GLN A 360 9.47 -5.97 -27.36
C GLN A 360 10.42 -7.19 -27.47
N ASP A 361 11.50 -7.04 -28.24
CA ASP A 361 12.53 -8.07 -28.42
C ASP A 361 13.54 -8.09 -27.26
N TYR A 362 13.46 -7.13 -26.34
CA TYR A 362 14.35 -6.99 -25.20
C TYR A 362 13.63 -7.21 -23.88
N ALA A 363 14.23 -8.05 -23.03
CA ALA A 363 13.69 -8.33 -21.69
C ALA A 363 13.91 -7.16 -20.73
N TYR A 364 15.09 -6.51 -20.84
CA TYR A 364 15.51 -5.41 -19.97
C TYR A 364 15.82 -4.17 -20.81
N ILE A 365 15.19 -3.07 -20.42
CA ILE A 365 15.29 -1.80 -21.13
C ILE A 365 15.71 -0.71 -20.15
N GLY A 366 16.78 0.01 -20.50
CA GLY A 366 17.13 1.27 -19.87
C GLY A 366 16.54 2.43 -20.67
N HIS A 367 16.10 3.48 -19.99
CA HIS A 367 15.64 4.72 -20.62
C HIS A 367 16.31 5.93 -20.00
N LEU A 368 16.76 6.85 -20.82
CA LEU A 368 17.23 8.17 -20.45
C LEU A 368 17.15 9.17 -21.62
N SER A 369 17.27 10.44 -21.30
CA SER A 369 17.26 11.48 -22.31
C SER A 369 18.27 12.60 -22.03
N THR A 370 18.53 13.42 -23.03
CA THR A 370 19.37 14.63 -22.90
C THR A 370 18.55 15.92 -22.81
N HIS A 371 17.21 15.83 -22.59
CA HIS A 371 16.41 17.03 -22.36
C HIS A 371 16.86 17.76 -21.09
N GLN A 372 16.66 19.05 -21.05
CA GLN A 372 17.08 19.87 -19.91
C GLN A 372 16.25 19.52 -18.67
N LEU A 373 16.90 19.08 -17.59
CA LEU A 373 16.24 18.70 -16.31
C LEU A 373 15.89 19.93 -15.46
N VAL A 374 16.67 21.00 -15.61
CA VAL A 374 16.50 22.27 -14.90
C VAL A 374 16.58 23.41 -15.90
N GLU A 375 15.43 24.01 -16.19
CA GLU A 375 15.34 25.10 -17.16
C GLU A 375 16.20 26.32 -16.76
N ASN A 376 16.92 26.86 -17.75
CA ASN A 376 17.73 28.07 -17.64
C ASN A 376 18.81 28.05 -16.53
N GLN A 377 19.21 26.87 -16.04
CA GLN A 377 20.21 26.70 -14.98
C GLN A 377 21.19 25.57 -15.29
N ALA A 378 22.05 25.76 -16.28
CA ALA A 378 22.96 24.74 -16.82
C ALA A 378 23.83 24.01 -15.75
N VAL A 379 24.29 24.75 -14.72
CA VAL A 379 25.12 24.16 -13.64
C VAL A 379 24.33 23.17 -12.81
N PHE A 380 23.09 23.51 -12.47
CA PHE A 380 22.21 22.60 -11.71
C PHE A 380 21.75 21.42 -12.56
N ASP A 381 21.43 21.65 -13.83
CA ASP A 381 21.14 20.57 -14.80
C ASP A 381 22.28 19.56 -14.86
N GLN A 382 23.52 20.06 -15.03
CA GLN A 382 24.70 19.20 -15.06
C GLN A 382 24.89 18.40 -13.76
N ALA A 383 24.66 19.02 -12.61
CA ALA A 383 24.78 18.35 -11.32
C ALA A 383 23.74 17.24 -11.16
N MET A 384 22.45 17.51 -11.46
CA MET A 384 21.39 16.51 -11.40
C MET A 384 21.63 15.36 -12.35
N ARG A 385 22.00 15.66 -13.60
CA ARG A 385 22.30 14.66 -14.61
C ARG A 385 23.49 13.79 -14.24
N SER A 386 24.53 14.39 -13.65
CA SER A 386 25.68 13.62 -13.15
C SER A 386 25.28 12.63 -12.06
N ASP A 387 24.37 13.02 -11.14
CA ASP A 387 23.83 12.11 -10.13
C ASP A 387 23.04 10.96 -10.75
N LEU A 388 22.14 11.27 -11.71
CA LEU A 388 21.32 10.26 -12.40
C LEU A 388 22.18 9.28 -13.22
N ILE A 389 23.17 9.79 -13.97
CA ILE A 389 24.09 8.94 -14.73
C ILE A 389 24.92 8.06 -13.78
N ASN A 390 25.39 8.59 -12.67
CA ASN A 390 26.12 7.78 -11.70
C ASN A 390 25.26 6.65 -11.15
N MET A 391 23.98 6.90 -10.82
CA MET A 391 23.09 5.85 -10.31
C MET A 391 22.70 4.84 -11.41
N MET A 392 22.34 5.30 -12.58
CA MET A 392 21.66 4.46 -13.56
C MET A 392 22.56 3.91 -14.67
N VAL A 393 23.68 4.56 -14.97
CA VAL A 393 24.63 4.08 -15.99
C VAL A 393 25.81 3.37 -15.33
N TYR A 394 26.43 3.97 -14.31
CA TYR A 394 27.58 3.34 -13.66
C TYR A 394 27.23 2.01 -12.97
N TYR A 395 26.01 1.91 -12.40
CA TYR A 395 25.50 0.69 -11.76
C TYR A 395 24.49 -0.07 -12.63
N ALA A 396 24.60 0.04 -13.96
CA ALA A 396 23.69 -0.63 -14.88
C ALA A 396 23.68 -2.15 -14.70
N ASP A 397 24.86 -2.78 -14.61
CA ASP A 397 24.96 -4.24 -14.41
C ASP A 397 24.32 -4.70 -13.09
N THR A 398 24.45 -3.92 -12.01
CA THR A 398 23.76 -4.18 -10.72
C THR A 398 22.25 -4.04 -10.86
N SER A 399 21.78 -3.07 -11.64
CA SER A 399 20.35 -2.89 -11.91
C SER A 399 19.77 -4.06 -12.71
N ILE A 400 20.49 -4.53 -13.72
CA ILE A 400 20.08 -5.70 -14.54
C ILE A 400 20.09 -6.97 -13.69
N GLU A 401 21.11 -7.17 -12.83
CA GLU A 401 21.18 -8.29 -11.90
C GLU A 401 19.95 -8.35 -11.01
N ALA A 402 19.53 -7.23 -10.42
CA ALA A 402 18.34 -7.15 -9.59
C ALA A 402 17.05 -7.48 -10.38
N LEU A 403 16.94 -6.97 -11.61
CA LEU A 403 15.80 -7.27 -12.48
C LEU A 403 15.73 -8.75 -12.85
N GLU A 404 16.86 -9.42 -13.11
CA GLU A 404 16.85 -10.81 -13.56
C GLU A 404 16.71 -11.79 -12.40
N GLN A 405 17.42 -11.59 -11.30
CA GLN A 405 17.42 -12.50 -10.15
C GLN A 405 16.14 -12.42 -9.31
N GLU A 406 15.55 -11.23 -9.18
CA GLU A 406 14.32 -11.03 -8.43
C GLU A 406 13.11 -10.97 -9.39
N SER A 407 12.38 -12.08 -9.54
CA SER A 407 11.26 -12.19 -10.49
C SER A 407 10.19 -11.12 -10.26
N ALA A 408 9.93 -10.75 -9.00
CA ALA A 408 8.95 -9.74 -8.61
C ALA A 408 9.41 -8.31 -8.90
N VAL A 409 10.72 -8.05 -9.13
CA VAL A 409 11.21 -6.71 -9.42
C VAL A 409 11.05 -6.40 -10.91
N GLY A 410 10.33 -5.34 -11.21
CA GLY A 410 10.06 -4.89 -12.59
C GLY A 410 10.79 -3.62 -12.98
N LEU A 411 11.15 -2.77 -11.98
CA LEU A 411 11.85 -1.51 -12.21
C LEU A 411 13.04 -1.35 -11.26
N VAL A 412 14.08 -0.67 -11.76
CA VAL A 412 15.11 -0.04 -10.92
C VAL A 412 15.12 1.45 -11.23
N ILE A 413 14.87 2.27 -10.21
CA ILE A 413 14.78 3.71 -10.30
C ILE A 413 15.95 4.39 -9.58
N PRO A 414 16.34 5.62 -9.94
CA PRO A 414 17.33 6.35 -9.16
C PRO A 414 16.76 6.80 -7.81
N ASP A 415 17.60 6.89 -6.81
CA ASP A 415 17.34 7.64 -5.60
C ASP A 415 17.30 9.16 -5.90
N LEU A 416 16.95 9.97 -4.91
CA LEU A 416 16.88 11.42 -5.10
C LEU A 416 18.23 12.02 -5.46
N PRO A 417 18.33 12.80 -6.56
CA PRO A 417 19.48 13.64 -6.82
C PRO A 417 19.75 14.60 -5.64
N ARG A 418 21.03 14.93 -5.40
CA ARG A 418 21.43 15.77 -4.25
C ARG A 418 20.66 17.08 -4.16
N LEU A 419 20.45 17.76 -5.27
CA LEU A 419 19.74 19.05 -5.27
C LEU A 419 18.28 18.90 -4.85
N VAL A 420 17.61 17.81 -5.25
CA VAL A 420 16.23 17.52 -4.82
C VAL A 420 16.19 17.18 -3.34
N ARG A 421 17.15 16.39 -2.84
CA ARG A 421 17.28 16.07 -1.42
C ARG A 421 17.47 17.30 -0.55
N ASP A 422 18.15 18.32 -1.07
CA ASP A 422 18.38 19.59 -0.38
C ASP A 422 17.17 20.54 -0.49
N GLY A 423 16.06 20.09 -1.08
CA GLY A 423 14.80 20.83 -1.19
C GLY A 423 14.74 21.79 -2.38
N LEU A 424 15.65 21.65 -3.35
CA LEU A 424 15.62 22.40 -4.59
C LEU A 424 14.90 21.62 -5.69
N PHE A 425 14.24 22.33 -6.60
CA PHE A 425 13.58 21.74 -7.79
C PHE A 425 12.51 20.68 -7.48
N GLU A 426 11.83 20.84 -6.35
CA GLU A 426 10.72 20.00 -5.98
C GLU A 426 9.44 20.51 -6.65
N SER A 427 8.73 19.65 -7.38
CA SER A 427 7.42 19.93 -7.94
C SER A 427 6.34 19.16 -7.19
N GLU A 428 5.16 19.75 -7.03
CA GLU A 428 4.00 19.02 -6.52
C GLU A 428 3.52 18.01 -7.59
N PRO A 429 3.23 16.76 -7.20
CA PRO A 429 2.71 15.76 -8.15
C PRO A 429 1.41 16.24 -8.82
N PRO A 430 1.22 15.98 -10.11
CA PRO A 430 0.00 16.37 -10.83
C PRO A 430 -1.18 15.42 -10.50
N ARG A 431 -1.54 15.30 -9.20
CA ARG A 431 -2.46 14.31 -8.64
C ARG A 431 -3.79 14.15 -9.36
N PRO A 432 -4.54 15.24 -9.66
CA PRO A 432 -5.82 15.09 -10.38
C PRO A 432 -5.64 14.48 -11.77
N ARG A 433 -4.52 14.79 -12.44
CA ARG A 433 -4.21 14.27 -13.77
C ARG A 433 -3.83 12.78 -13.70
N LEU A 434 -3.01 12.42 -12.71
CA LEU A 434 -2.66 11.01 -12.45
C LEU A 434 -3.91 10.16 -12.20
N ALA A 435 -4.83 10.65 -11.36
CA ALA A 435 -6.09 9.97 -11.06
C ALA A 435 -6.96 9.79 -12.32
N ALA A 436 -7.07 10.83 -13.16
CA ALA A 436 -7.84 10.77 -14.40
C ALA A 436 -7.25 9.73 -15.38
N ILE A 437 -5.93 9.76 -15.61
CA ILE A 437 -5.25 8.81 -16.49
C ILE A 437 -5.39 7.38 -15.96
N TRP A 438 -5.24 7.17 -14.67
CA TRP A 438 -5.39 5.86 -14.03
C TRP A 438 -6.78 5.27 -14.27
N GLN A 439 -7.81 6.09 -14.11
CA GLN A 439 -9.20 5.69 -14.36
C GLN A 439 -9.47 5.41 -15.84
N GLU A 440 -8.97 6.27 -16.75
CA GLU A 440 -9.15 6.10 -18.20
C GLU A 440 -8.44 4.87 -18.75
N ALA A 441 -7.29 4.53 -18.16
CA ALA A 441 -6.49 3.38 -18.58
C ALA A 441 -7.15 2.02 -18.26
N GLY A 442 -8.16 2.00 -17.37
CA GLY A 442 -8.86 0.77 -17.01
C GLY A 442 -7.96 -0.28 -16.35
N LEU A 443 -7.03 0.15 -15.51
CA LEU A 443 -6.05 -0.68 -14.84
C LEU A 443 -6.69 -1.60 -13.80
N HIS A 444 -5.98 -2.64 -13.39
CA HIS A 444 -6.52 -3.70 -12.53
C HIS A 444 -6.69 -3.27 -11.08
N LYS A 445 -5.74 -2.46 -10.58
CA LYS A 445 -5.75 -2.03 -9.18
C LYS A 445 -6.34 -0.63 -9.03
N SER A 446 -7.09 -0.44 -7.95
CA SER A 446 -7.57 0.89 -7.54
C SER A 446 -6.49 1.58 -6.71
N PHE A 447 -6.09 2.79 -7.10
CA PHE A 447 -5.16 3.62 -6.33
C PHE A 447 -5.69 5.05 -6.19
N ASP A 448 -5.64 5.58 -4.96
CA ASP A 448 -6.02 6.96 -4.66
C ASP A 448 -4.78 7.86 -4.67
N PHE A 449 -4.56 8.57 -5.76
CA PHE A 449 -3.45 9.52 -5.88
C PHE A 449 -3.62 10.78 -5.02
N MET A 450 -4.79 11.03 -4.43
CA MET A 450 -5.07 12.25 -3.69
C MET A 450 -4.63 12.17 -2.22
N THR A 451 -4.72 11.00 -1.60
CA THR A 451 -4.51 10.80 -0.16
C THR A 451 -3.05 10.67 0.28
N PRO A 452 -2.13 9.96 -0.44
CA PRO A 452 -0.76 9.78 0.03
C PRO A 452 -0.04 11.12 0.21
N PRO A 453 0.74 11.32 1.30
CA PRO A 453 1.46 12.56 1.54
C PRO A 453 2.52 12.85 0.46
N SER A 454 3.08 11.78 -0.12
CA SER A 454 4.04 11.84 -1.23
C SER A 454 3.77 10.74 -2.23
N LEU A 455 4.21 10.92 -3.47
CA LEU A 455 4.21 9.92 -4.52
C LEU A 455 5.64 9.74 -5.03
N THR A 456 6.01 8.49 -5.31
CA THR A 456 7.35 8.20 -5.86
C THR A 456 7.45 8.70 -7.30
N ARG A 457 8.55 9.42 -7.59
CA ARG A 457 8.87 9.96 -8.92
C ARG A 457 10.15 9.33 -9.46
N VAL A 458 10.15 8.98 -10.74
CA VAL A 458 11.34 8.53 -11.48
C VAL A 458 12.02 9.74 -12.10
N TYR A 459 12.94 10.34 -11.37
CA TYR A 459 13.56 11.61 -11.74
C TYR A 459 14.26 11.57 -13.10
N GLY A 460 13.92 12.57 -13.94
CA GLY A 460 14.47 12.75 -15.28
C GLY A 460 14.13 11.64 -16.26
N GLY A 461 13.24 10.72 -15.88
CA GLY A 461 12.90 9.57 -16.68
C GLY A 461 13.99 8.48 -16.73
N PHE A 462 15.05 8.58 -15.92
CA PHE A 462 16.13 7.59 -15.89
C PHE A 462 15.65 6.32 -15.16
N VAL A 463 15.57 5.20 -15.86
CA VAL A 463 15.03 3.94 -15.30
C VAL A 463 15.57 2.73 -16.05
N TRP A 464 15.74 1.62 -15.34
CA TRP A 464 15.84 0.27 -15.91
C TRP A 464 14.55 -0.50 -15.62
N PHE A 465 13.99 -1.20 -16.60
CA PHE A 465 12.74 -1.92 -16.42
C PHE A 465 12.65 -3.20 -17.26
N LYS A 466 11.86 -4.14 -16.79
CA LYS A 466 11.36 -5.26 -17.59
C LYS A 466 10.31 -4.76 -18.56
N TYR A 467 10.36 -5.18 -19.82
CA TYR A 467 9.32 -4.83 -20.80
C TYR A 467 7.91 -5.21 -20.28
N SER A 468 7.79 -6.41 -19.67
CA SER A 468 6.53 -6.90 -19.10
C SER A 468 5.98 -6.03 -17.96
N ALA A 469 6.84 -5.38 -17.19
CA ALA A 469 6.41 -4.54 -16.06
C ALA A 469 5.72 -3.24 -16.50
N LEU A 470 6.08 -2.73 -17.67
CA LEU A 470 5.47 -1.53 -18.26
C LEU A 470 4.66 -1.83 -19.53
N ALA A 471 4.24 -3.09 -19.73
CA ALA A 471 3.46 -3.47 -20.91
C ALA A 471 2.18 -2.65 -21.08
N SER A 472 1.52 -2.28 -19.97
CA SER A 472 0.34 -1.41 -19.97
C SER A 472 0.64 -0.01 -20.55
N LEU A 473 1.83 0.57 -20.27
CA LEU A 473 2.24 1.85 -20.80
C LEU A 473 2.26 1.86 -22.35
N PHE A 474 2.75 0.77 -22.96
CA PHE A 474 2.80 0.62 -24.42
C PHE A 474 1.43 0.40 -25.08
N GLN A 475 0.37 0.22 -24.28
CA GLN A 475 -0.99 0.00 -24.76
C GLN A 475 -1.93 1.16 -24.41
N MET A 476 -1.49 2.13 -23.62
CA MET A 476 -2.32 3.23 -23.12
C MET A 476 -2.67 4.23 -24.24
N LYS A 477 -3.91 4.23 -24.67
CA LYS A 477 -4.47 5.24 -25.59
C LYS A 477 -4.64 6.62 -24.95
N SER A 478 -4.79 6.67 -23.63
CA SER A 478 -4.92 7.92 -22.86
C SER A 478 -3.68 8.82 -22.94
N LEU A 479 -2.54 8.30 -23.42
CA LEU A 479 -1.36 9.10 -23.69
C LEU A 479 -1.55 10.10 -24.85
N GLU A 480 -2.48 9.83 -25.77
CA GLU A 480 -2.81 10.74 -26.87
C GLU A 480 -3.52 12.02 -26.38
N SER A 481 -4.14 11.98 -25.20
CA SER A 481 -4.84 13.10 -24.55
C SER A 481 -3.97 13.87 -23.55
N LEU A 482 -2.68 13.53 -23.45
CA LEU A 482 -1.76 14.17 -22.51
C LEU A 482 -1.43 15.62 -22.90
N PRO A 483 -0.95 16.44 -21.93
CA PRO A 483 -0.54 17.82 -22.18
C PRO A 483 0.47 17.93 -23.31
N SER A 484 0.41 19.01 -24.06
CA SER A 484 1.33 19.30 -25.15
C SER A 484 2.68 19.83 -24.70
N SER A 485 2.86 20.18 -23.41
CA SER A 485 4.15 20.62 -22.89
C SER A 485 5.01 19.43 -22.44
N GLU A 486 6.28 19.43 -22.81
CA GLU A 486 7.24 18.37 -22.43
C GLU A 486 7.34 18.20 -20.91
N GLN A 487 7.34 19.30 -20.16
CA GLN A 487 7.46 19.27 -18.71
C GLN A 487 6.27 18.60 -18.04
N GLU A 488 5.05 18.93 -18.43
CA GLU A 488 3.84 18.32 -17.85
C GLU A 488 3.74 16.83 -18.18
N LEU A 489 4.14 16.45 -19.39
CA LEU A 489 4.15 15.05 -19.79
C LEU A 489 5.20 14.26 -19.01
N SER A 490 6.41 14.82 -18.84
CA SER A 490 7.46 14.23 -18.00
C SER A 490 6.97 14.08 -16.57
N ASP A 491 6.39 15.12 -15.96
CA ASP A 491 5.90 15.07 -14.58
C ASP A 491 4.83 13.99 -14.40
N VAL A 492 3.94 13.81 -15.35
CA VAL A 492 2.92 12.76 -15.30
C VAL A 492 3.55 11.37 -15.42
N LEU A 493 4.35 11.13 -16.45
CA LEU A 493 4.91 9.80 -16.71
C LEU A 493 5.88 9.38 -15.62
N GLU A 494 6.76 10.29 -15.17
CA GLU A 494 7.71 10.00 -14.10
C GLU A 494 7.05 9.61 -12.77
N HIS A 495 5.81 10.07 -12.51
CA HIS A 495 5.03 9.64 -11.35
C HIS A 495 4.19 8.37 -11.60
N LEU A 496 3.89 8.02 -12.84
CA LEU A 496 3.07 6.84 -13.15
C LEU A 496 3.85 5.53 -13.16
N LEU A 497 5.12 5.54 -13.55
CA LEU A 497 5.89 4.32 -13.88
C LEU A 497 5.87 3.27 -12.76
N VAL A 498 6.12 3.69 -11.52
CA VAL A 498 6.16 2.79 -10.36
C VAL A 498 4.80 2.14 -10.12
N TYR A 499 3.73 2.91 -10.28
CA TYR A 499 2.37 2.41 -10.07
C TYR A 499 1.89 1.52 -11.23
N LEU A 500 2.30 1.79 -12.47
CA LEU A 500 2.03 0.91 -13.62
C LEU A 500 2.70 -0.45 -13.46
N ALA A 501 3.95 -0.47 -12.99
CA ALA A 501 4.61 -1.72 -12.66
C ALA A 501 3.91 -2.46 -11.53
N TRP A 502 3.50 -1.74 -10.50
CA TRP A 502 2.72 -2.29 -9.39
C TRP A 502 1.36 -2.87 -9.85
N ASP A 503 0.66 -2.21 -10.76
CA ASP A 503 -0.57 -2.74 -11.37
C ASP A 503 -0.32 -4.05 -12.11
N SER A 504 0.83 -4.14 -12.78
CA SER A 504 1.31 -5.35 -13.47
C SER A 504 1.94 -6.38 -12.52
N HIS A 505 1.72 -6.28 -11.20
CA HIS A 505 2.24 -7.17 -10.14
C HIS A 505 3.77 -7.16 -9.96
N TYR A 506 4.45 -6.11 -10.41
CA TYR A 506 5.87 -5.93 -10.18
C TYR A 506 6.14 -4.90 -9.08
N ASP A 507 7.23 -5.12 -8.38
CA ASP A 507 7.82 -4.16 -7.44
C ASP A 507 8.98 -3.39 -8.10
N PHE A 508 9.56 -2.44 -7.37
CA PHE A 508 10.72 -1.68 -7.82
C PHE A 508 11.85 -1.70 -6.80
N LYS A 509 13.07 -1.50 -7.28
CA LYS A 509 14.25 -1.23 -6.45
C LYS A 509 14.77 0.18 -6.69
N ILE A 510 15.55 0.68 -5.75
CA ILE A 510 16.11 2.02 -5.75
C ILE A 510 17.63 1.91 -5.79
N MET A 511 18.26 2.49 -6.81
CA MET A 511 19.71 2.62 -6.88
C MET A 511 20.14 3.84 -6.07
N PRO A 512 20.80 3.67 -4.91
CA PRO A 512 21.14 4.78 -4.04
C PRO A 512 22.27 5.64 -4.62
N LEU A 513 22.19 6.95 -4.36
CA LEU A 513 23.26 7.88 -4.68
C LEU A 513 24.41 7.82 -3.67
N SER A 514 24.10 7.46 -2.43
CA SER A 514 25.04 7.32 -1.32
C SER A 514 24.58 6.19 -0.39
N SER A 515 25.41 5.80 0.57
CA SER A 515 25.06 4.78 1.56
C SER A 515 23.85 5.13 2.47
N LEU A 516 23.35 6.38 2.39
CA LEU A 516 22.20 6.82 3.17
C LEU A 516 20.95 6.90 2.27
N PRO A 517 19.83 6.23 2.64
CA PRO A 517 18.58 6.25 1.92
C PRO A 517 17.96 7.66 1.91
N SER A 518 17.90 8.34 0.76
CA SER A 518 17.43 9.73 0.69
C SER A 518 15.95 9.86 0.30
N LEU A 519 15.40 8.93 -0.49
CA LEU A 519 13.97 8.95 -0.83
C LEU A 519 13.08 8.77 0.41
N LEU A 520 13.47 7.85 1.30
CA LEU A 520 12.75 7.62 2.56
C LEU A 520 12.77 8.85 3.46
N ASP A 521 13.94 9.49 3.62
CA ASP A 521 14.08 10.70 4.44
C ASP A 521 13.27 11.87 3.88
N TRP A 522 13.22 11.99 2.55
CA TRP A 522 12.42 13.01 1.88
C TRP A 522 10.91 12.79 2.07
N GLN A 523 10.42 11.57 1.89
CA GLN A 523 9.02 11.24 2.14
C GLN A 523 8.62 11.53 3.59
N ARG A 524 9.50 11.20 4.53
CA ARG A 524 9.31 11.51 5.95
C ARG A 524 9.18 13.01 6.19
N LYS A 525 10.09 13.83 5.65
CA LYS A 525 10.01 15.29 5.74
C LYS A 525 8.71 15.83 5.13
N LYS A 526 8.30 15.31 3.97
CA LYS A 526 7.04 15.72 3.32
C LYS A 526 5.82 15.45 4.20
N ALA A 527 5.73 14.26 4.77
CA ALA A 527 4.61 13.91 5.64
C ALA A 527 4.58 14.76 6.91
N GLU A 528 5.74 15.02 7.54
CA GLU A 528 5.85 15.92 8.71
C GLU A 528 5.37 17.34 8.37
N LEU A 529 5.75 17.87 7.21
CA LEU A 529 5.31 19.18 6.73
C LEU A 529 3.81 19.22 6.45
N THR A 530 3.26 18.18 5.87
CA THR A 530 1.82 18.07 5.59
C THR A 530 1.03 18.03 6.88
N GLU A 531 1.43 17.23 7.85
CA GLU A 531 0.82 17.16 9.17
C GLU A 531 0.87 18.51 9.91
N GLN A 532 1.99 19.23 9.82
CA GLN A 532 2.12 20.56 10.39
C GLN A 532 1.19 21.57 9.72
N LYS A 533 1.06 21.53 8.38
CA LYS A 533 0.12 22.40 7.64
C LYS A 533 -1.33 22.12 8.02
N GLU A 534 -1.71 20.86 8.19
CA GLU A 534 -3.06 20.48 8.63
C GLU A 534 -3.34 20.93 10.07
N LYS A 535 -2.42 20.72 10.99
CA LYS A 535 -2.53 21.22 12.39
C LYS A 535 -2.68 22.75 12.45
N LEU A 536 -1.94 23.49 11.63
CA LEU A 536 -2.05 24.94 11.51
C LEU A 536 -3.41 25.36 10.92
N SER A 537 -3.88 24.66 9.90
CA SER A 537 -5.19 24.91 9.28
C SER A 537 -6.35 24.67 10.25
N GLN A 538 -6.32 23.58 11.01
CA GLN A 538 -7.32 23.27 12.04
C GLN A 538 -7.29 24.28 13.18
N LYS A 539 -6.11 24.74 13.60
CA LYS A 539 -5.94 25.77 14.63
C LYS A 539 -6.52 27.12 14.17
N ASN A 540 -6.28 27.48 12.91
CA ASN A 540 -6.83 28.69 12.31
C ASN A 540 -8.35 28.64 12.15
N LEU A 541 -8.91 27.47 11.80
CA LEU A 541 -10.34 27.25 11.68
C LEU A 541 -11.03 27.35 13.06
N SER A 542 -10.47 26.71 14.08
CA SER A 542 -10.98 26.79 15.45
C SER A 542 -10.92 28.20 16.02
N GLN A 543 -9.90 28.96 15.67
CA GLN A 543 -9.79 30.37 16.08
C GLN A 543 -10.79 31.28 15.36
N LYS A 544 -11.05 31.03 14.05
CA LYS A 544 -12.12 31.72 13.30
C LYS A 544 -13.50 31.43 13.87
N ILE A 545 -13.76 30.18 14.27
CA ILE A 545 -15.03 29.76 14.90
C ILE A 545 -15.18 30.45 16.28
N ARG A 546 -14.15 30.44 17.13
CA ARG A 546 -14.16 31.16 18.42
C ARG A 546 -14.42 32.64 18.24
N ASN A 547 -13.78 33.29 17.29
CA ASN A 547 -13.98 34.74 17.03
C ASN A 547 -15.39 35.02 16.51
N ARG A 548 -15.99 34.17 15.68
CA ARG A 548 -17.38 34.30 15.26
C ARG A 548 -18.37 34.13 16.42
N LEU A 549 -18.17 33.15 17.29
CA LEU A 549 -18.99 32.92 18.48
C LEU A 549 -18.87 34.08 19.47
N SER A 550 -17.66 34.62 19.72
CA SER A 550 -17.43 35.77 20.57
C SER A 550 -18.14 37.04 20.02
N ASN A 551 -18.13 37.23 18.69
CA ASN A 551 -18.82 38.36 18.07
C ASN A 551 -20.34 38.22 18.08
N LEU A 552 -20.88 37.01 18.07
CA LEU A 552 -22.31 36.76 18.23
C LEU A 552 -22.79 36.95 19.67
N LEU A 553 -21.95 36.62 20.65
CA LEU A 553 -22.23 36.85 22.07
C LEU A 553 -22.11 38.32 22.49
N LYS A 554 -21.35 39.15 21.79
CA LYS A 554 -21.27 40.58 22.01
C LYS A 554 -22.38 41.39 21.35
N LYS A 555 -23.20 40.76 20.48
CA LYS A 555 -24.34 41.41 19.82
C LYS A 555 -25.70 41.05 20.47
N LYS A 556 -25.68 40.28 21.54
CA LYS A 556 -26.79 40.10 22.49
C LYS A 556 -26.48 40.88 23.78
#